data_aa074a2f10521e40db3bb9a8a8441c30
#
_entry.id   aa074a2f10521e40db3bb9a8a8441c30
#
_cell.length_a   1.000
_cell.length_b   1.000
_cell.length_c   1.000
_cell.angle_alpha   90.00
_cell.angle_beta   90.00
_cell.angle_gamma   90.00
#
_symmetry.space_group_name_H-M   'P 1'
#
loop_
_entity.id
_entity.type
_entity.pdbx_description
1 polymer ?
#
loop_
_entity_poly.entity_id
_entity_poly.type
_entity_poly.pdbx_seq_one_letter_code
_entity_poly.pdbx_strand_id
1 'polypeptide(L)'
;MNQNFNIIIVGGGAAGFFTAINIVEKNPKLKVAILERGTEVLNKVRISGGGRCNVTHACFEPNELVKFYPRGEKELRGPFHQFCSGDTIEWFE
;
A
#
# COMPACT_ATOMS: atom_id res chain seq x y z
N MET A 1 6.40 8.00 30.15
CA MET A 1 7.48 7.62 29.23
C MET A 1 7.32 8.39 27.92
N ASN A 2 8.33 9.16 27.56
CA ASN A 2 8.28 9.94 26.33
C ASN A 2 8.72 9.07 25.17
N GLN A 3 7.82 8.88 24.22
CA GLN A 3 8.13 8.20 22.97
C GLN A 3 8.16 9.24 21.85
N ASN A 4 9.32 9.39 21.23
CA ASN A 4 9.49 10.33 20.13
C ASN A 4 9.52 9.59 18.81
N PHE A 5 8.58 9.92 17.93
CA PHE A 5 8.52 9.37 16.57
C PHE A 5 8.79 10.48 15.57
N ASN A 6 9.52 10.13 14.53
CA ASN A 6 9.76 11.04 13.41
C ASN A 6 8.54 11.13 12.49
N ILE A 7 7.85 10.00 12.31
CA ILE A 7 6.70 9.89 11.41
C ILE A 7 5.62 9.08 12.10
N ILE A 8 4.38 9.58 12.04
CA ILE A 8 3.21 8.87 12.52
C ILE A 8 2.29 8.64 11.34
N ILE A 9 1.90 7.37 11.12
CA ILE A 9 0.97 6.98 10.07
C ILE A 9 -0.35 6.64 10.74
N VAL A 10 -1.43 7.25 10.26
CA VAL A 10 -2.78 6.98 10.78
C VAL A 10 -3.44 5.95 9.89
N GLY A 11 -3.76 4.82 10.47
CA GLY A 11 -4.40 3.71 9.78
C GLY A 11 -3.45 2.53 9.57
N GLY A 12 -3.81 1.37 10.13
CA GLY A 12 -3.03 0.14 10.07
C GLY A 12 -3.50 -0.80 8.97
N GLY A 13 -3.85 -0.26 7.80
CA GLY A 13 -4.20 -1.05 6.64
C GLY A 13 -3.02 -1.27 5.70
N ALA A 14 -3.31 -1.74 4.48
CA ALA A 14 -2.27 -2.05 3.50
C ALA A 14 -1.42 -0.82 3.16
N ALA A 15 -2.06 0.32 2.90
CA ALA A 15 -1.35 1.55 2.54
C ALA A 15 -0.44 2.03 3.67
N GLY A 16 -0.91 1.96 4.92
CA GLY A 16 -0.11 2.37 6.08
C GLY A 16 1.13 1.50 6.25
N PHE A 17 0.99 0.20 6.17
CA PHE A 17 2.12 -0.72 6.29
C PHE A 17 3.07 -0.60 5.11
N PHE A 18 2.56 -0.51 3.89
CA PHE A 18 3.40 -0.30 2.70
C PHE A 18 4.23 0.97 2.84
N THR A 19 3.60 2.06 3.30
CA THR A 19 4.28 3.33 3.53
C THR A 19 5.38 3.20 4.58
N ALA A 20 5.06 2.57 5.73
CA ALA A 20 6.01 2.39 6.82
C ALA A 20 7.23 1.58 6.38
N ILE A 21 7.00 0.48 5.66
CA ILE A 21 8.07 -0.38 5.17
C ILE A 21 9.00 0.39 4.23
N ASN A 22 8.42 1.13 3.28
CA ASN A 22 9.23 1.91 2.33
C ASN A 22 10.03 3.01 3.02
N ILE A 23 9.46 3.65 4.05
CA ILE A 23 10.17 4.67 4.81
C ILE A 23 11.39 4.08 5.51
N VAL A 24 11.22 2.99 6.24
CA VAL A 24 12.33 2.41 7.02
C VAL A 24 13.38 1.74 6.13
N GLU A 25 13.00 1.26 4.96
CA GLU A 25 13.97 0.75 3.99
C GLU A 25 14.85 1.87 3.44
N LYS A 26 14.28 3.05 3.20
CA LYS A 26 15.03 4.20 2.70
C LYS A 26 15.85 4.89 3.76
N ASN A 27 15.37 4.91 5.00
CA ASN A 27 16.08 5.52 6.11
C ASN A 27 15.81 4.77 7.41
N PRO A 28 16.62 3.74 7.74
CA PRO A 28 16.41 2.91 8.93
C PRO A 28 16.52 3.66 10.25
N LYS A 29 17.05 4.89 10.24
CA LYS A 29 17.18 5.70 11.46
C LYS A 29 15.89 6.38 11.87
N LEU A 30 14.91 6.46 10.97
CA LEU A 30 13.62 7.08 11.27
C LEU A 30 12.78 6.16 12.14
N LYS A 31 12.18 6.74 13.18
CA LYS A 31 11.22 6.03 14.03
C LYS A 31 9.82 6.28 13.51
N VAL A 32 9.15 5.20 13.11
CA VAL A 32 7.82 5.27 12.51
C VAL A 32 6.82 4.55 13.42
N ALA A 33 5.69 5.18 13.66
CA ALA A 33 4.59 4.58 14.39
C ALA A 33 3.35 4.51 13.50
N ILE A 34 2.59 3.43 13.66
CA ILE A 34 1.30 3.27 12.99
C ILE A 34 0.22 3.31 14.06
N LEU A 35 -0.75 4.21 13.91
CA LEU A 35 -1.88 4.33 14.80
C LEU A 35 -3.10 3.69 14.15
N GLU A 36 -3.67 2.68 14.81
CA GLU A 36 -4.86 1.99 14.32
C GLU A 36 -5.99 2.15 15.33
N ARG A 37 -7.15 2.61 14.86
CA ARG A 37 -8.34 2.82 15.65
C ARG A 37 -8.99 1.50 16.09
N GLY A 38 -8.93 0.48 15.25
CA GLY A 38 -9.52 -0.82 15.54
C GLY A 38 -8.67 -1.68 16.46
N THR A 39 -9.14 -2.90 16.71
CA THR A 39 -8.41 -3.86 17.55
C THR A 39 -7.39 -4.68 16.77
N GLU A 40 -7.48 -4.69 15.44
CA GLU A 40 -6.60 -5.46 14.57
C GLU A 40 -6.08 -4.61 13.44
N VAL A 41 -4.83 -4.85 13.03
CA VAL A 41 -4.23 -4.23 11.85
C VAL A 41 -4.47 -5.12 10.63
N LEU A 42 -4.37 -4.53 9.43
CA LEU A 42 -4.49 -5.24 8.14
C LEU A 42 -5.79 -6.03 7.98
N ASN A 43 -6.86 -5.58 8.63
CA ASN A 43 -8.12 -6.32 8.64
C ASN A 43 -8.72 -6.47 7.24
N LYS A 44 -8.69 -5.40 6.44
CA LYS A 44 -9.23 -5.45 5.07
C LYS A 44 -8.42 -6.39 4.17
N VAL A 45 -7.11 -6.43 4.37
CA VAL A 45 -6.24 -7.34 3.63
C VAL A 45 -6.58 -8.79 3.96
N ARG A 46 -6.76 -9.07 5.25
CA ARG A 46 -7.06 -10.42 5.73
C ARG A 46 -8.35 -10.98 5.14
N ILE A 47 -9.38 -10.15 4.98
CA ILE A 47 -10.70 -10.60 4.49
C ILE A 47 -10.88 -10.43 2.99
N SER A 48 -9.96 -9.75 2.30
CA SER A 48 -10.09 -9.49 0.87
C SER A 48 -10.01 -10.77 0.04
N GLY A 49 -10.66 -10.77 -1.11
CA GLY A 49 -10.67 -11.91 -2.01
C GLY A 49 -11.22 -13.18 -1.38
N GLY A 50 -12.19 -13.06 -0.45
CA GLY A 50 -12.76 -14.23 0.24
C GLY A 50 -11.73 -14.96 1.11
N GLY A 51 -10.78 -14.25 1.67
CA GLY A 51 -9.69 -14.81 2.48
C GLY A 51 -8.44 -15.16 1.69
N ARG A 52 -8.44 -14.93 0.38
CA ARG A 52 -7.30 -15.27 -0.49
C ARG A 52 -6.46 -14.06 -0.89
N CYS A 53 -6.86 -12.88 -0.49
CA CYS A 53 -6.17 -11.62 -0.72
C CYS A 53 -5.70 -11.39 -2.17
N ASN A 54 -6.56 -10.77 -2.96
CA ASN A 54 -6.20 -10.34 -4.31
C ASN A 54 -5.32 -9.09 -4.22
N VAL A 55 -4.03 -9.23 -4.53
CA VAL A 55 -3.06 -8.15 -4.37
C VAL A 55 -3.01 -7.26 -5.61
N THR A 56 -3.02 -7.86 -6.80
CA THR A 56 -2.88 -7.10 -8.04
C THR A 56 -3.56 -7.80 -9.20
N HIS A 57 -3.61 -7.12 -10.33
CA HIS A 57 -4.22 -7.60 -11.57
C HIS A 57 -3.12 -7.89 -12.59
N ALA A 58 -3.22 -9.02 -13.31
CA ALA A 58 -2.23 -9.40 -14.32
C ALA A 58 -2.43 -8.59 -15.60
N CYS A 59 -2.31 -7.28 -15.49
CA CYS A 59 -2.39 -6.33 -16.60
C CYS A 59 -1.25 -5.34 -16.38
N PHE A 60 -0.23 -5.39 -17.24
CA PHE A 60 1.05 -4.73 -16.96
C PHE A 60 1.24 -3.40 -17.69
N GLU A 61 0.35 -3.08 -18.61
CA GLU A 61 0.39 -1.81 -19.34
C GLU A 61 -0.48 -0.79 -18.62
N PRO A 62 0.10 0.35 -18.13
CA PRO A 62 -0.65 1.34 -17.33
C PRO A 62 -1.92 1.85 -18.02
N ASN A 63 -1.85 2.14 -19.31
CA ASN A 63 -3.00 2.68 -20.04
C ASN A 63 -4.13 1.65 -20.21
N GLU A 64 -3.81 0.37 -20.17
CA GLU A 64 -4.81 -0.70 -20.21
C GLU A 64 -5.34 -0.99 -18.79
N LEU A 65 -4.46 -0.97 -17.81
CA LEU A 65 -4.84 -1.23 -16.41
C LEU A 65 -5.85 -0.22 -15.89
N VAL A 66 -5.69 1.07 -16.21
CA VAL A 66 -6.61 2.12 -15.72
C VAL A 66 -8.04 1.90 -16.19
N LYS A 67 -8.26 1.17 -17.29
CA LYS A 67 -9.60 0.90 -17.80
C LYS A 67 -10.43 0.03 -16.87
N PHE A 68 -9.80 -0.68 -15.96
CA PHE A 68 -10.49 -1.48 -14.94
C PHE A 68 -10.91 -0.66 -13.73
N TYR A 69 -10.65 0.64 -13.74
CA TYR A 69 -11.01 1.57 -12.65
C TYR A 69 -11.98 2.63 -13.17
N PRO A 70 -13.28 2.33 -13.25
CA PRO A 70 -14.24 3.26 -13.88
C PRO A 70 -14.37 4.61 -13.19
N ARG A 71 -13.99 4.70 -11.91
CA ARG A 71 -14.06 5.95 -11.15
C ARG A 71 -12.70 6.59 -10.89
N GLY A 72 -11.64 6.04 -11.40
CA GLY A 72 -10.31 6.56 -11.12
C GLY A 72 -9.35 6.45 -12.28
N GLU A 73 -9.89 6.21 -13.48
CA GLU A 73 -9.06 5.97 -14.66
C GLU A 73 -8.07 7.10 -14.91
N LYS A 74 -8.55 8.35 -14.90
CA LYS A 74 -7.68 9.49 -15.17
C LYS A 74 -6.69 9.75 -14.05
N GLU A 75 -7.15 9.61 -12.82
CA GLU A 75 -6.35 9.87 -11.62
C GLU A 75 -5.24 8.84 -11.43
N LEU A 76 -5.47 7.59 -11.85
CA LEU A 76 -4.51 6.51 -11.66
C LEU A 76 -3.50 6.38 -12.79
N ARG A 77 -3.73 7.03 -13.92
CA ARG A 77 -2.84 6.90 -15.08
C ARG A 77 -1.41 7.31 -14.76
N GLY A 78 -1.24 8.47 -14.12
CA GLY A 78 0.08 8.93 -13.68
C GLY A 78 0.75 7.98 -12.70
N PRO A 79 0.10 7.68 -11.55
CA PRO A 79 0.66 6.73 -10.58
C PRO A 79 1.02 5.37 -11.16
N PHE A 80 0.22 4.81 -12.07
CA PHE A 80 0.52 3.50 -12.67
C PHE A 80 1.74 3.54 -13.60
N HIS A 81 2.10 4.71 -14.12
CA HIS A 81 3.34 4.84 -14.88
C HIS A 81 4.56 4.79 -13.95
N GLN A 82 4.39 5.10 -12.67
CA GLN A 82 5.47 5.05 -11.68
C GLN A 82 5.49 3.71 -10.94
N PHE A 83 4.32 3.14 -10.65
CA PHE A 83 4.20 1.88 -9.93
C PHE A 83 2.97 1.14 -10.43
N CYS A 84 3.17 0.15 -11.28
CA CYS A 84 2.10 -0.62 -11.90
C CYS A 84 2.04 -2.03 -11.29
N SER A 85 1.18 -2.88 -11.83
CA SER A 85 0.98 -4.25 -11.33
C SER A 85 2.25 -5.08 -11.38
N GLY A 86 3.07 -4.93 -12.42
CA GLY A 86 4.37 -5.60 -12.49
C GLY A 86 5.31 -5.21 -11.36
N ASP A 87 5.33 -3.91 -11.03
CA ASP A 87 6.12 -3.40 -9.92
C ASP A 87 5.64 -3.93 -8.58
N THR A 88 4.32 -4.11 -8.44
CA THR A 88 3.74 -4.71 -7.23
C THR A 88 4.23 -6.13 -7.05
N ILE A 89 4.20 -6.93 -8.11
CA ILE A 89 4.69 -8.31 -8.07
C ILE A 89 6.16 -8.35 -7.67
N GLU A 90 6.97 -7.51 -8.30
CA GLU A 90 8.40 -7.42 -8.01
C GLU A 90 8.65 -7.02 -6.56
N TRP A 91 7.87 -6.09 -6.02
CA TRP A 91 8.03 -5.63 -4.65
C TRP A 91 7.82 -6.77 -3.63
N PHE A 92 6.88 -7.69 -3.91
CA PHE A 92 6.61 -8.83 -3.02
C PHE A 92 7.61 -9.98 -3.20
N GLU A 93 8.39 -9.99 -4.25
CA GLU A 93 9.45 -10.99 -4.46
C GLU A 93 10.72 -10.62 -3.71
#